data_2e9cee9d84c008acd5b1857fcdc8bc24
#
_entry.id   2e9cee9d84c008acd5b1857fcdc8bc24
#
_cell.length_a   1.000
_cell.length_b   1.000
_cell.length_c   1.000
_cell.angle_alpha   90.00
_cell.angle_beta   90.00
_cell.angle_gamma   90.00
#
_symmetry.space_group_name_H-M   'P 1'
#
loop_
_entity.id
_entity.type
_entity.pdbx_description
1 polymer ?
#
loop_
_entity_poly.entity_id
_entity_poly.type
_entity_poly.pdbx_seq_one_letter_code
_entity_poly.pdbx_strand_id
1 'polypeptide(L)'
;EDVEIDFLADKEVAHGKVQAEYINENYDYLVLPMANSFRKQFMQCMGMWTSIIEKLTIPVVVTGIGIQMPYEPDVTEEHIYDECAKKFITAVLNHSASVGVRGAITESYLKHLGFGSNEIDVTGCPSFAMFGPGLTVRDKKPLTNESAVCVTGSVANPVNFKEFMIKNRELLPNYYFMPQFVDDLRLMYLGIPLPITNDSQVLYPHLINDEVFVNDRARFFINFPSILEFNKNIDFNYGTRIHGAVGSILSGVPSFLFPTDARIRELAEYHNVPNMPASEVDENTDIFDIYEKTDFSQVNDGHEQRFWHFVDFLNANGLPHIYQDKNRTVVPFDEKIKNIEFEGPIHSLTTCPPNEMIERIAFGNELLMKEQKKAVDTLNEDKKELKAEIKGLKSEQRKLNKRLNWYDNSSAARIAASRVKHKIVK
;
A
#
# COMPACT_ATOMS: atom_id res chain seq x y z
N GLU A 1 22.60 6.81 13.45
CA GLU A 1 23.94 7.30 13.52
C GLU A 1 24.97 6.18 13.52
N ASP A 2 24.72 5.27 14.36
CA ASP A 2 25.46 4.04 14.51
C ASP A 2 24.62 2.84 14.04
N VAL A 3 23.67 3.11 13.11
CA VAL A 3 22.75 2.12 12.55
C VAL A 3 22.99 2.07 11.05
N GLU A 4 23.33 0.88 10.56
CA GLU A 4 23.34 0.55 9.15
C GLU A 4 21.98 -0.06 8.78
N ILE A 5 21.36 0.42 7.70
CA ILE A 5 20.01 0.01 7.29
C ILE A 5 20.08 -0.59 5.88
N ASP A 6 19.71 -1.85 5.79
CA ASP A 6 19.47 -2.51 4.51
C ASP A 6 17.97 -2.70 4.26
N PHE A 7 17.58 -2.60 3.00
CA PHE A 7 16.20 -2.74 2.58
C PHE A 7 15.96 -4.11 1.93
N LEU A 8 15.00 -4.85 2.48
CA LEU A 8 14.53 -6.10 1.91
C LEU A 8 13.21 -5.87 1.19
N ALA A 9 13.18 -6.12 -0.12
CA ALA A 9 11.94 -6.00 -0.88
C ALA A 9 11.06 -7.25 -0.71
N ASP A 10 9.75 -7.07 -0.53
CA ASP A 10 8.77 -8.17 -0.47
C ASP A 10 8.91 -9.17 -1.64
N LYS A 11 9.31 -8.68 -2.82
CA LYS A 11 9.56 -9.54 -3.98
C LYS A 11 10.74 -10.50 -3.77
N GLU A 12 11.77 -10.09 -3.07
CA GLU A 12 12.94 -10.94 -2.77
C GLU A 12 12.57 -12.02 -1.77
N VAL A 13 11.79 -11.65 -0.76
CA VAL A 13 11.19 -12.58 0.17
C VAL A 13 10.28 -13.57 -0.58
N ALA A 14 9.38 -13.05 -1.41
CA ALA A 14 8.45 -13.85 -2.21
C ALA A 14 9.15 -14.81 -3.20
N HIS A 15 10.36 -14.52 -3.62
CA HIS A 15 11.15 -15.43 -4.47
C HIS A 15 12.12 -16.33 -3.68
N GLY A 16 12.04 -16.35 -2.33
CA GLY A 16 12.91 -17.18 -1.48
C GLY A 16 14.39 -16.78 -1.50
N LYS A 17 14.70 -15.54 -1.90
CA LYS A 17 16.08 -15.04 -1.96
C LYS A 17 16.61 -14.64 -0.57
N VAL A 18 15.71 -14.39 0.37
CA VAL A 18 16.05 -14.01 1.76
C VAL A 18 15.96 -15.25 2.63
N GLN A 19 17.01 -15.52 3.39
CA GLN A 19 17.10 -16.65 4.31
C GLN A 19 17.20 -16.14 5.74
N ALA A 20 16.54 -16.81 6.68
CA ALA A 20 16.55 -16.44 8.10
C ALA A 20 17.97 -16.48 8.69
N GLU A 21 18.77 -17.44 8.28
CA GLU A 21 20.17 -17.60 8.69
C GLU A 21 20.99 -16.36 8.35
N TYR A 22 20.83 -15.83 7.12
CA TYR A 22 21.52 -14.61 6.71
C TYR A 22 21.09 -13.39 7.56
N ILE A 23 19.80 -13.28 7.88
CA ILE A 23 19.29 -12.21 8.73
C ILE A 23 19.88 -12.32 10.13
N ASN A 24 19.87 -13.52 10.74
CA ASN A 24 20.42 -13.75 12.08
C ASN A 24 21.91 -13.46 12.20
N GLU A 25 22.68 -13.67 11.13
CA GLU A 25 24.14 -13.50 11.14
C GLU A 25 24.58 -12.06 10.88
N ASN A 26 23.74 -11.24 10.24
CA ASN A 26 24.15 -9.93 9.74
C ASN A 26 23.38 -8.74 10.33
N TYR A 27 22.28 -8.98 11.07
CA TYR A 27 21.43 -7.89 11.59
C TYR A 27 21.06 -8.11 13.06
N ASP A 28 20.92 -7.00 13.77
CA ASP A 28 20.48 -6.97 15.18
C ASP A 28 18.97 -6.92 15.32
N TYR A 29 18.26 -6.39 14.33
CA TYR A 29 16.79 -6.19 14.31
C TYR A 29 16.22 -6.41 12.92
N LEU A 30 15.00 -6.92 12.86
CA LEU A 30 14.15 -6.86 11.66
C LEU A 30 12.98 -5.90 11.93
N VAL A 31 12.88 -4.81 11.15
CA VAL A 31 11.77 -3.86 11.25
C VAL A 31 10.87 -4.00 10.02
N LEU A 32 9.58 -4.22 10.21
CA LEU A 32 8.58 -4.40 9.17
C LEU A 32 7.55 -3.25 9.21
N PRO A 33 7.79 -2.14 8.48
CA PRO A 33 6.83 -1.04 8.39
C PRO A 33 5.70 -1.40 7.43
N MET A 34 4.75 -2.20 7.88
CA MET A 34 3.67 -2.74 7.06
C MET A 34 2.46 -1.83 7.04
N ALA A 35 1.94 -1.52 5.85
CA ALA A 35 0.84 -0.55 5.68
C ALA A 35 -0.53 -1.19 5.42
N ASN A 36 -0.60 -2.25 4.62
CA ASN A 36 -1.84 -2.83 4.11
C ASN A 36 -1.65 -4.34 3.89
N SER A 37 -1.42 -5.08 4.97
CA SER A 37 -0.99 -6.47 4.90
C SER A 37 -2.13 -7.47 5.11
N PHE A 38 -3.17 -7.13 5.89
CA PHE A 38 -4.31 -8.02 6.07
C PHE A 38 -5.27 -7.92 4.87
N ARG A 39 -4.94 -8.69 3.81
CA ARG A 39 -5.71 -8.79 2.57
C ARG A 39 -5.36 -10.06 1.80
N LYS A 40 -6.28 -10.54 0.97
CA LYS A 40 -6.11 -11.77 0.18
C LYS A 40 -4.83 -11.77 -0.67
N GLN A 41 -4.53 -10.66 -1.34
CA GLN A 41 -3.38 -10.55 -2.26
C GLN A 41 -2.02 -10.61 -1.54
N PHE A 42 -2.00 -10.38 -0.22
CA PHE A 42 -0.76 -10.38 0.56
C PHE A 42 -0.53 -11.70 1.33
N MET A 43 -1.47 -12.66 1.29
CA MET A 43 -1.38 -13.92 2.04
C MET A 43 -0.08 -14.69 1.76
N GLN A 44 0.32 -14.79 0.50
CA GLN A 44 1.54 -15.50 0.13
C GLN A 44 2.77 -14.84 0.77
N CYS A 45 2.90 -13.53 0.63
CA CYS A 45 4.01 -12.77 1.22
C CYS A 45 4.00 -12.87 2.75
N MET A 46 2.83 -12.74 3.39
CA MET A 46 2.66 -12.89 4.83
C MET A 46 3.06 -14.29 5.32
N GLY A 47 2.68 -15.36 4.60
CA GLY A 47 3.09 -16.73 4.90
C GLY A 47 4.61 -16.96 4.78
N MET A 48 5.25 -16.32 3.82
CA MET A 48 6.71 -16.39 3.66
C MET A 48 7.44 -15.62 4.75
N TRP A 49 6.98 -14.42 5.11
CA TRP A 49 7.50 -13.70 6.27
C TRP A 49 7.33 -14.50 7.55
N THR A 50 6.17 -15.13 7.77
CA THR A 50 5.96 -16.03 8.92
C THR A 50 7.04 -17.11 8.98
N SER A 51 7.28 -17.80 7.86
CA SER A 51 8.28 -18.89 7.81
C SER A 51 9.72 -18.43 8.04
N ILE A 52 10.03 -17.17 7.74
CA ILE A 52 11.33 -16.56 8.05
C ILE A 52 11.37 -16.20 9.54
N ILE A 53 10.37 -15.46 10.03
CA ILE A 53 10.31 -14.96 11.41
C ILE A 53 10.39 -16.11 12.43
N GLU A 54 9.69 -17.23 12.18
CA GLU A 54 9.75 -18.42 13.06
C GLU A 54 11.16 -18.98 13.26
N LYS A 55 12.12 -18.63 12.40
CA LYS A 55 13.53 -19.08 12.48
C LYS A 55 14.49 -17.98 12.93
N LEU A 56 13.99 -16.76 13.12
CA LEU A 56 14.81 -15.67 13.61
C LEU A 56 15.17 -15.86 15.08
N THR A 57 16.33 -15.33 15.47
CA THR A 57 16.80 -15.25 16.86
C THR A 57 16.93 -13.81 17.34
N ILE A 58 16.67 -12.86 16.46
CA ILE A 58 16.72 -11.42 16.71
C ILE A 58 15.30 -10.86 16.92
N PRO A 59 15.15 -9.68 17.55
CA PRO A 59 13.87 -9.00 17.68
C PRO A 59 13.26 -8.65 16.32
N VAL A 60 11.92 -8.73 16.23
CA VAL A 60 11.13 -8.37 15.05
C VAL A 60 10.12 -7.32 15.46
N VAL A 61 10.18 -6.14 14.86
CA VAL A 61 9.26 -5.02 15.19
C VAL A 61 8.37 -4.73 14.00
N VAL A 62 7.06 -4.93 14.15
CA VAL A 62 6.05 -4.59 13.15
C VAL A 62 5.39 -3.29 13.54
N THR A 63 5.36 -2.32 12.62
CA THR A 63 4.76 -1.00 12.88
C THR A 63 3.84 -0.57 11.75
N GLY A 64 2.71 0.07 12.11
CA GLY A 64 1.75 0.66 11.18
C GLY A 64 1.01 -0.35 10.31
N ILE A 65 0.91 -1.64 10.74
CA ILE A 65 0.16 -2.65 9.99
C ILE A 65 -1.34 -2.33 9.99
N GLY A 66 -2.01 -2.54 8.87
CA GLY A 66 -3.42 -2.23 8.69
C GLY A 66 -4.17 -3.26 7.87
N ILE A 67 -5.50 -3.24 8.00
CA ILE A 67 -6.43 -4.12 7.32
C ILE A 67 -7.12 -3.41 6.15
N GLN A 68 -7.32 -4.11 5.04
CA GLN A 68 -8.09 -3.63 3.91
C GLN A 68 -9.54 -4.14 3.99
N MET A 69 -10.43 -3.25 4.41
CA MET A 69 -11.87 -3.49 4.52
C MET A 69 -12.67 -2.32 3.91
N PRO A 70 -13.98 -2.49 3.65
CA PRO A 70 -14.87 -1.37 3.31
C PRO A 70 -14.78 -0.24 4.34
N TYR A 71 -15.26 0.95 3.98
CA TYR A 71 -15.20 2.14 4.84
C TYR A 71 -15.84 1.93 6.23
N GLU A 72 -16.98 1.22 6.28
CA GLU A 72 -17.64 0.74 7.50
C GLU A 72 -17.55 -0.78 7.54
N PRO A 73 -16.51 -1.35 8.16
CA PRO A 73 -16.31 -2.77 8.16
C PRO A 73 -17.06 -3.48 9.28
N ASP A 74 -17.51 -4.70 9.02
CA ASP A 74 -17.78 -5.68 10.07
C ASP A 74 -16.48 -6.45 10.35
N VAL A 75 -15.79 -6.10 11.42
CA VAL A 75 -14.52 -6.73 11.82
C VAL A 75 -14.70 -8.16 12.33
N THR A 76 -15.94 -8.63 12.50
CA THR A 76 -16.25 -9.99 12.95
C THR A 76 -16.53 -10.95 11.78
N GLU A 77 -16.59 -10.45 10.54
CA GLU A 77 -16.70 -11.26 9.34
C GLU A 77 -15.45 -12.12 9.13
N GLU A 78 -15.65 -13.41 8.83
CA GLU A 78 -14.54 -14.33 8.53
C GLU A 78 -13.90 -14.02 7.17
N HIS A 79 -12.59 -13.93 7.17
CA HIS A 79 -11.81 -13.68 5.95
C HIS A 79 -10.88 -14.85 5.63
N ILE A 80 -10.68 -15.08 4.35
CA ILE A 80 -9.79 -16.14 3.85
C ILE A 80 -8.35 -16.02 4.38
N TYR A 81 -7.95 -14.84 4.82
CA TYR A 81 -6.60 -14.55 5.32
C TYR A 81 -6.47 -14.61 6.85
N ASP A 82 -7.54 -14.88 7.62
CA ASP A 82 -7.52 -14.84 9.09
C ASP A 82 -6.50 -15.79 9.70
N GLU A 83 -6.49 -17.05 9.26
CA GLU A 83 -5.53 -18.03 9.75
C GLU A 83 -4.08 -17.65 9.40
N CYS A 84 -3.87 -17.02 8.25
CA CYS A 84 -2.56 -16.50 7.85
C CYS A 84 -2.15 -15.32 8.72
N ALA A 85 -3.08 -14.39 8.99
CA ALA A 85 -2.88 -13.25 9.87
C ALA A 85 -2.55 -13.71 11.31
N LYS A 86 -3.31 -14.68 11.86
CA LYS A 86 -3.03 -15.25 13.18
C LYS A 86 -1.61 -15.80 13.28
N LYS A 87 -1.21 -16.63 12.32
CA LYS A 87 0.13 -17.22 12.30
C LYS A 87 1.22 -16.17 12.23
N PHE A 88 1.04 -15.18 11.36
CA PHE A 88 1.98 -14.08 11.19
C PHE A 88 2.15 -13.27 12.49
N ILE A 89 1.04 -12.81 13.10
CA ILE A 89 1.09 -12.04 14.35
C ILE A 89 1.66 -12.86 15.49
N THR A 90 1.29 -14.15 15.61
CA THR A 90 1.86 -15.05 16.61
C THR A 90 3.39 -15.19 16.44
N ALA A 91 3.87 -15.36 15.21
CA ALA A 91 5.30 -15.43 14.94
C ALA A 91 6.01 -14.12 15.35
N VAL A 92 5.42 -12.96 15.02
CA VAL A 92 5.99 -11.65 15.41
C VAL A 92 6.03 -11.50 16.93
N LEU A 93 4.96 -11.83 17.65
CA LEU A 93 4.88 -11.69 19.11
C LEU A 93 5.84 -12.63 19.88
N ASN A 94 6.35 -13.67 19.26
CA ASN A 94 7.44 -14.47 19.84
C ASN A 94 8.78 -13.70 19.86
N HIS A 95 8.89 -12.57 19.16
CA HIS A 95 10.11 -11.77 19.01
C HIS A 95 9.90 -10.29 19.39
N SER A 96 8.68 -9.90 19.80
CA SER A 96 8.34 -8.52 20.14
C SER A 96 7.35 -8.47 21.31
N ALA A 97 7.33 -7.35 22.03
CA ALA A 97 6.40 -7.12 23.13
C ALA A 97 4.95 -6.86 22.62
N SER A 98 4.81 -6.16 21.51
CA SER A 98 3.52 -5.83 20.89
C SER A 98 3.69 -5.57 19.41
N VAL A 99 2.55 -5.55 18.69
CA VAL A 99 2.47 -5.21 17.26
C VAL A 99 1.86 -3.82 17.11
N GLY A 100 2.56 -2.92 16.42
CA GLY A 100 2.08 -1.57 16.12
C GLY A 100 1.07 -1.57 14.99
N VAL A 101 -0.19 -1.23 15.27
CA VAL A 101 -1.28 -1.17 14.29
C VAL A 101 -1.62 0.26 13.90
N ARG A 102 -2.26 0.40 12.74
CA ARG A 102 -2.57 1.67 12.12
C ARG A 102 -3.68 2.45 12.82
N GLY A 103 -4.66 1.76 13.41
CA GLY A 103 -5.80 2.38 14.07
C GLY A 103 -6.71 1.36 14.76
N ALA A 104 -7.82 1.88 15.29
CA ALA A 104 -8.76 1.11 16.12
C ALA A 104 -9.50 0.00 15.37
N ILE A 105 -9.67 0.12 14.05
CA ILE A 105 -10.31 -0.91 13.24
C ILE A 105 -9.42 -2.14 13.15
N THR A 106 -8.13 -1.94 12.84
CA THR A 106 -7.16 -3.03 12.81
C THR A 106 -6.94 -3.64 14.21
N GLU A 107 -6.92 -2.83 15.27
CA GLU A 107 -6.90 -3.33 16.66
C GLU A 107 -8.09 -4.24 16.93
N SER A 108 -9.31 -3.79 16.58
CA SER A 108 -10.56 -4.56 16.81
C SER A 108 -10.54 -5.88 16.03
N TYR A 109 -10.04 -5.88 14.80
CA TYR A 109 -9.87 -7.08 14.02
C TYR A 109 -8.91 -8.08 14.69
N LEU A 110 -7.75 -7.64 15.16
CA LEU A 110 -6.81 -8.53 15.84
C LEU A 110 -7.37 -9.07 17.16
N LYS A 111 -8.13 -8.25 17.91
CA LYS A 111 -8.86 -8.71 19.09
C LYS A 111 -9.90 -9.78 18.75
N HIS A 112 -10.63 -9.61 17.64
CA HIS A 112 -11.54 -10.64 17.13
C HIS A 112 -10.80 -11.95 16.79
N LEU A 113 -9.59 -11.86 16.27
CA LEU A 113 -8.74 -13.02 16.02
C LEU A 113 -8.19 -13.68 17.30
N GLY A 114 -8.38 -13.07 18.48
CA GLY A 114 -8.03 -13.62 19.78
C GLY A 114 -6.78 -13.05 20.44
N PHE A 115 -6.19 -11.98 19.90
CA PHE A 115 -5.04 -11.30 20.52
C PHE A 115 -5.47 -10.37 21.65
N GLY A 116 -4.65 -10.30 22.70
CA GLY A 116 -4.90 -9.45 23.86
C GLY A 116 -4.56 -7.98 23.64
N SER A 117 -5.17 -7.09 24.43
CA SER A 117 -4.89 -5.64 24.34
C SER A 117 -3.43 -5.26 24.67
N ASN A 118 -2.71 -6.11 25.39
CA ASN A 118 -1.29 -5.92 25.70
C ASN A 118 -0.34 -6.40 24.56
N GLU A 119 -0.88 -7.10 23.58
CA GLU A 119 -0.15 -7.59 22.40
C GLU A 119 -0.29 -6.66 21.19
N ILE A 120 -1.20 -5.68 21.27
CA ILE A 120 -1.53 -4.76 20.18
C ILE A 120 -1.35 -3.33 20.68
N ASP A 121 -0.68 -2.52 19.88
CA ASP A 121 -0.47 -1.11 20.19
C ASP A 121 -0.90 -0.24 19.00
N VAL A 122 -1.77 0.75 19.23
CA VAL A 122 -2.25 1.63 18.17
C VAL A 122 -1.26 2.77 17.99
N THR A 123 -0.36 2.62 17.04
CA THR A 123 0.74 3.55 16.78
C THR A 123 0.52 4.50 15.60
N GLY A 124 -0.53 4.27 14.80
CA GLY A 124 -0.79 5.07 13.60
C GLY A 124 0.19 4.80 12.46
N CYS A 125 0.47 5.85 11.69
CA CYS A 125 1.48 5.81 10.64
C CYS A 125 2.83 6.32 11.17
N PRO A 126 3.90 5.50 11.11
CA PRO A 126 5.22 5.94 11.58
C PRO A 126 5.75 7.18 10.86
N SER A 127 5.26 7.48 9.64
CA SER A 127 5.66 8.70 8.93
C SER A 127 5.33 9.99 9.67
N PHE A 128 4.28 10.02 10.51
CA PHE A 128 3.99 11.19 11.34
C PHE A 128 5.06 11.47 12.41
N ALA A 129 5.84 10.48 12.79
CA ALA A 129 6.94 10.65 13.74
C ALA A 129 8.24 11.20 13.11
N MET A 130 8.26 11.45 11.79
CA MET A 130 9.47 11.79 11.04
C MET A 130 10.22 13.02 11.59
N PHE A 131 9.49 14.04 12.03
CA PHE A 131 10.09 15.30 12.49
C PHE A 131 10.00 15.49 14.01
N GLY A 132 9.77 14.43 14.76
CA GLY A 132 9.68 14.48 16.21
C GLY A 132 8.31 14.93 16.72
N PRO A 133 8.27 15.41 17.99
CA PRO A 133 7.00 15.72 18.66
C PRO A 133 6.31 17.00 18.15
N GLY A 134 7.06 17.87 17.45
CA GLY A 134 6.53 19.14 16.95
C GLY A 134 5.95 18.99 15.55
N LEU A 135 4.64 19.08 15.42
CA LEU A 135 3.94 19.19 14.14
C LEU A 135 3.10 20.46 14.15
N THR A 136 3.21 21.26 13.09
CA THR A 136 2.42 22.47 12.95
C THR A 136 1.88 22.58 11.53
N VAL A 137 0.59 22.33 11.38
CA VAL A 137 -0.15 22.74 10.20
C VAL A 137 -0.37 24.25 10.30
N ARG A 138 0.03 24.98 9.27
CA ARG A 138 -0.05 26.44 9.23
C ARG A 138 -1.50 26.92 9.18
N ASP A 139 -1.73 28.13 9.63
CA ASP A 139 -3.06 28.77 9.54
C ASP A 139 -3.51 28.85 8.08
N LYS A 140 -4.80 28.55 7.86
CA LYS A 140 -5.40 28.65 6.54
C LYS A 140 -5.53 30.11 6.10
N LYS A 141 -5.18 30.37 4.84
CA LYS A 141 -5.48 31.63 4.17
C LYS A 141 -6.83 31.50 3.45
N PRO A 142 -7.50 32.61 3.08
CA PRO A 142 -8.68 32.50 2.23
C PRO A 142 -8.40 31.71 0.94
N LEU A 143 -9.21 30.69 0.66
CA LEU A 143 -9.08 29.92 -0.58
C LEU A 143 -9.70 30.71 -1.72
N THR A 144 -8.93 30.95 -2.77
CA THR A 144 -9.32 31.69 -3.96
C THR A 144 -8.92 30.93 -5.22
N ASN A 145 -9.34 31.41 -6.38
CA ASN A 145 -8.89 30.85 -7.66
C ASN A 145 -7.37 31.03 -7.94
N GLU A 146 -6.70 31.87 -7.19
CA GLU A 146 -5.23 32.05 -7.26
C GLU A 146 -4.48 31.08 -6.35
N SER A 147 -5.17 30.46 -5.38
CA SER A 147 -4.55 29.55 -4.41
C SER A 147 -3.96 28.32 -5.11
N ALA A 148 -2.75 27.97 -4.70
CA ALA A 148 -2.09 26.75 -5.17
C ALA A 148 -2.61 25.54 -4.41
N VAL A 149 -3.26 24.61 -5.12
CA VAL A 149 -3.92 23.45 -4.52
C VAL A 149 -3.32 22.15 -5.05
N CYS A 150 -3.00 21.24 -4.14
CA CYS A 150 -2.55 19.91 -4.50
C CYS A 150 -3.71 18.91 -4.42
N VAL A 151 -3.87 18.08 -5.46
CA VAL A 151 -4.93 17.08 -5.56
C VAL A 151 -4.33 15.69 -5.67
N THR A 152 -4.81 14.77 -4.84
CA THR A 152 -4.37 13.38 -4.86
C THR A 152 -5.54 12.43 -5.12
N GLY A 153 -5.37 11.48 -6.03
CA GLY A 153 -6.43 10.58 -6.43
C GLY A 153 -5.95 9.21 -6.89
N SER A 154 -6.89 8.41 -7.35
CA SER A 154 -6.66 7.08 -7.91
C SER A 154 -7.68 6.76 -9.00
N VAL A 155 -7.27 5.99 -10.00
CA VAL A 155 -8.17 5.44 -11.01
C VAL A 155 -9.32 4.63 -10.39
N ALA A 156 -9.11 4.06 -9.20
CA ALA A 156 -10.09 3.28 -8.44
C ALA A 156 -11.05 4.13 -7.59
N ASN A 157 -10.93 5.46 -7.60
CA ASN A 157 -11.84 6.33 -6.86
C ASN A 157 -13.30 6.16 -7.31
N PRO A 158 -14.29 6.39 -6.41
CA PRO A 158 -15.69 6.49 -6.80
C PRO A 158 -15.93 7.53 -7.91
N VAL A 159 -16.97 7.31 -8.71
CA VAL A 159 -17.31 8.18 -9.84
C VAL A 159 -17.56 9.62 -9.37
N ASN A 160 -18.41 9.77 -8.34
CA ASN A 160 -18.75 11.06 -7.75
C ASN A 160 -17.51 11.86 -7.30
N PHE A 161 -16.52 11.20 -6.71
CA PHE A 161 -15.27 11.86 -6.32
C PHE A 161 -14.43 12.28 -7.55
N LYS A 162 -14.40 11.47 -8.61
CA LYS A 162 -13.72 11.87 -9.87
C LYS A 162 -14.38 13.08 -10.53
N GLU A 163 -15.71 13.11 -10.56
CA GLU A 163 -16.48 14.26 -11.03
C GLU A 163 -16.21 15.51 -10.20
N PHE A 164 -16.15 15.35 -8.88
CA PHE A 164 -15.75 16.41 -7.96
C PHE A 164 -14.33 16.92 -8.24
N MET A 165 -13.37 16.04 -8.51
CA MET A 165 -12.01 16.44 -8.92
C MET A 165 -12.03 17.26 -10.22
N ILE A 166 -12.82 16.83 -11.22
CA ILE A 166 -12.96 17.55 -12.50
C ILE A 166 -13.57 18.94 -12.29
N LYS A 167 -14.69 19.02 -11.57
CA LYS A 167 -15.33 20.30 -11.21
C LYS A 167 -14.36 21.27 -10.55
N ASN A 168 -13.56 20.78 -9.61
CA ASN A 168 -12.63 21.63 -8.88
C ASN A 168 -11.41 22.08 -9.70
N ARG A 169 -11.05 21.40 -10.79
CA ARG A 169 -10.02 21.90 -11.72
C ARG A 169 -10.42 23.24 -12.35
N GLU A 170 -11.69 23.41 -12.68
CA GLU A 170 -12.20 24.64 -13.27
C GLU A 170 -12.27 25.77 -12.25
N LEU A 171 -12.63 25.45 -11.01
CA LEU A 171 -12.77 26.41 -9.92
C LEU A 171 -11.43 26.86 -9.33
N LEU A 172 -10.42 26.00 -9.37
CA LEU A 172 -9.09 26.17 -8.78
C LEU A 172 -8.00 25.97 -9.84
N PRO A 173 -7.86 26.87 -10.82
CA PRO A 173 -7.02 26.68 -12.00
C PRO A 173 -5.52 26.53 -11.68
N ASN A 174 -5.10 26.99 -10.49
CA ASN A 174 -3.72 26.78 -10.00
C ASN A 174 -3.57 25.49 -9.19
N TYR A 175 -4.21 24.40 -9.67
CA TYR A 175 -4.07 23.10 -9.04
C TYR A 175 -2.86 22.33 -9.58
N TYR A 176 -2.38 21.41 -8.75
CA TYR A 176 -1.39 20.40 -9.10
C TYR A 176 -1.93 19.01 -8.80
N PHE A 177 -1.80 18.11 -9.74
CA PHE A 177 -2.13 16.70 -9.57
C PHE A 177 -0.88 15.93 -9.12
N MET A 178 -0.97 15.21 -8.00
CA MET A 178 0.13 14.43 -7.45
C MET A 178 -0.20 12.93 -7.47
N PRO A 179 0.05 12.25 -8.60
CA PRO A 179 -0.11 10.81 -8.70
C PRO A 179 0.92 10.06 -7.88
N GLN A 180 0.60 8.80 -7.48
CA GLN A 180 1.44 8.04 -6.55
C GLN A 180 1.63 6.57 -6.95
N PHE A 181 1.04 6.11 -8.05
CA PHE A 181 1.22 4.74 -8.51
C PHE A 181 2.28 4.66 -9.62
N VAL A 182 2.93 3.50 -9.72
CA VAL A 182 3.90 3.23 -10.77
C VAL A 182 3.28 3.36 -12.17
N ASP A 183 2.01 2.98 -12.33
CA ASP A 183 1.31 3.13 -13.61
C ASP A 183 1.08 4.59 -13.97
N ASP A 184 0.76 5.45 -12.99
CA ASP A 184 0.69 6.90 -13.20
C ASP A 184 2.07 7.46 -13.62
N LEU A 185 3.15 7.01 -12.99
CA LEU A 185 4.50 7.38 -13.40
C LEU A 185 4.82 6.94 -14.83
N ARG A 186 4.44 5.73 -15.19
CA ARG A 186 4.63 5.21 -16.56
C ARG A 186 3.87 6.04 -17.60
N LEU A 187 2.64 6.42 -17.28
CA LEU A 187 1.87 7.34 -18.13
C LEU A 187 2.56 8.69 -18.24
N MET A 188 2.88 9.29 -17.12
CA MET A 188 3.42 10.64 -17.07
C MET A 188 4.83 10.74 -17.66
N TYR A 189 5.70 9.76 -17.40
CA TYR A 189 7.11 9.78 -17.81
C TYR A 189 7.34 9.18 -19.20
N LEU A 190 6.63 8.10 -19.55
CA LEU A 190 6.82 7.31 -20.78
C LEU A 190 5.69 7.45 -21.79
N GLY A 191 4.58 8.09 -21.43
CA GLY A 191 3.39 8.17 -22.27
C GLY A 191 2.62 6.86 -22.40
N ILE A 192 2.84 5.88 -21.51
CA ILE A 192 2.14 4.60 -21.53
C ILE A 192 0.76 4.79 -20.90
N PRO A 193 -0.34 4.62 -21.65
CA PRO A 193 -1.70 4.81 -21.12
C PRO A 193 -2.00 3.91 -19.93
N LEU A 194 -2.80 4.41 -18.97
CA LEU A 194 -3.32 3.56 -17.90
C LEU A 194 -4.27 2.50 -18.46
N PRO A 195 -4.23 1.27 -17.96
CA PRO A 195 -5.19 0.25 -18.33
C PRO A 195 -6.58 0.61 -17.77
N ILE A 196 -7.53 0.86 -18.66
CA ILE A 196 -8.92 1.15 -18.31
C ILE A 196 -9.74 -0.13 -18.46
N THR A 197 -10.43 -0.52 -17.41
CA THR A 197 -11.24 -1.74 -17.35
C THR A 197 -12.74 -1.48 -17.31
N ASN A 198 -13.15 -0.22 -17.07
CA ASN A 198 -14.56 0.20 -17.09
C ASN A 198 -14.68 1.71 -17.40
N ASP A 199 -15.87 2.14 -17.83
CA ASP A 199 -16.13 3.50 -18.29
C ASP A 199 -15.91 4.57 -17.22
N SER A 200 -16.11 4.24 -15.95
CA SER A 200 -15.90 5.22 -14.86
C SER A 200 -14.44 5.63 -14.67
N GLN A 201 -13.51 4.81 -15.14
CA GLN A 201 -12.09 5.09 -15.03
C GLN A 201 -11.59 6.15 -16.01
N VAL A 202 -12.32 6.42 -17.10
CA VAL A 202 -11.99 7.49 -18.07
C VAL A 202 -12.06 8.90 -17.47
N LEU A 203 -12.76 9.06 -16.35
CA LEU A 203 -12.82 10.32 -15.59
C LEU A 203 -11.51 10.64 -14.83
N TYR A 204 -10.61 9.69 -14.72
CA TYR A 204 -9.28 9.89 -14.15
C TYR A 204 -8.28 10.16 -15.27
N PRO A 205 -7.25 11.01 -15.05
CA PRO A 205 -6.20 11.22 -16.04
C PRO A 205 -5.53 9.90 -16.45
N HIS A 206 -5.82 9.39 -17.64
CA HIS A 206 -5.39 8.06 -18.09
C HIS A 206 -4.66 8.07 -19.44
N LEU A 207 -4.64 9.21 -20.12
CA LEU A 207 -3.94 9.43 -21.38
C LEU A 207 -3.01 10.63 -21.25
N ILE A 208 -1.88 10.61 -21.93
CA ILE A 208 -0.85 11.65 -21.85
C ILE A 208 -1.32 13.01 -22.40
N ASN A 209 -2.40 13.04 -23.15
CA ASN A 209 -3.02 14.26 -23.66
C ASN A 209 -4.07 14.87 -22.70
N ASP A 210 -4.27 14.33 -21.50
CA ASP A 210 -5.08 14.99 -20.48
C ASP A 210 -4.43 16.34 -20.10
N GLU A 211 -5.28 17.33 -19.83
CA GLU A 211 -4.87 18.72 -19.51
C GLU A 211 -3.86 18.79 -18.35
N VAL A 212 -3.99 17.90 -17.38
CA VAL A 212 -3.06 17.86 -16.22
C VAL A 212 -1.62 17.59 -16.65
N PHE A 213 -1.41 16.82 -17.70
CA PHE A 213 -0.09 16.53 -18.25
C PHE A 213 0.37 17.60 -19.26
N VAL A 214 -0.53 18.01 -20.16
CA VAL A 214 -0.21 18.99 -21.22
C VAL A 214 0.10 20.38 -20.64
N ASN A 215 -0.60 20.78 -19.58
CA ASN A 215 -0.41 22.07 -18.92
C ASN A 215 0.63 22.06 -17.79
N ASP A 216 1.47 21.03 -17.72
CA ASP A 216 2.51 20.87 -16.66
C ASP A 216 1.95 20.95 -15.24
N ARG A 217 0.79 20.34 -15.00
CA ARG A 217 0.13 20.33 -13.69
C ARG A 217 0.35 19.04 -12.90
N ALA A 218 0.95 18.01 -13.48
CA ALA A 218 1.28 16.77 -12.80
C ALA A 218 2.69 16.84 -12.17
N ARG A 219 2.80 16.32 -10.94
CA ARG A 219 4.08 16.20 -10.22
C ARG A 219 4.19 14.82 -9.58
N PHE A 220 5.18 14.04 -9.98
CA PHE A 220 5.46 12.75 -9.37
C PHE A 220 6.76 12.84 -8.56
N PHE A 221 6.74 12.36 -7.33
CA PHE A 221 7.88 12.45 -6.41
C PHE A 221 8.46 11.07 -6.15
N ILE A 222 9.77 10.96 -6.17
CA ILE A 222 10.54 9.74 -5.85
C ILE A 222 11.30 9.85 -4.53
N ASN A 223 11.29 11.03 -3.92
CA ASN A 223 11.92 11.27 -2.63
C ASN A 223 11.06 12.24 -1.81
N PHE A 224 11.15 12.14 -0.49
CA PHE A 224 10.35 12.94 0.42
C PHE A 224 10.82 14.42 0.54
N PRO A 225 12.14 14.72 0.55
CA PRO A 225 12.61 16.11 0.59
C PRO A 225 12.05 16.99 -0.53
N SER A 226 11.89 16.47 -1.73
CA SER A 226 11.29 17.23 -2.84
C SER A 226 9.79 17.49 -2.67
N ILE A 227 9.06 16.61 -1.96
CA ILE A 227 7.67 16.88 -1.54
C ILE A 227 7.62 18.06 -0.58
N LEU A 228 8.51 18.09 0.42
CA LEU A 228 8.57 19.18 1.40
C LEU A 228 8.85 20.51 0.71
N GLU A 229 9.81 20.53 -0.22
CA GLU A 229 10.16 21.75 -0.97
C GLU A 229 9.00 22.25 -1.84
N PHE A 230 8.37 21.34 -2.58
CA PHE A 230 7.21 21.67 -3.40
C PHE A 230 6.05 22.22 -2.58
N ASN A 231 5.77 21.61 -1.44
CA ASN A 231 4.65 21.95 -0.58
C ASN A 231 4.81 23.33 0.13
N LYS A 232 5.98 23.94 0.13
CA LYS A 232 6.16 25.33 0.61
C LYS A 232 5.26 26.32 -0.14
N ASN A 233 4.96 26.03 -1.39
CA ASN A 233 4.16 26.86 -2.28
C ASN A 233 2.71 26.37 -2.45
N ILE A 234 2.29 25.36 -1.70
CA ILE A 234 0.93 24.83 -1.75
C ILE A 234 0.11 25.39 -0.59
N ASP A 235 -1.05 25.95 -0.87
CA ASP A 235 -1.95 26.53 0.14
C ASP A 235 -2.88 25.49 0.74
N PHE A 236 -3.29 24.48 -0.04
CA PHE A 236 -4.22 23.45 0.37
C PHE A 236 -3.98 22.13 -0.35
N ASN A 237 -4.18 21.01 0.34
CA ASN A 237 -4.17 19.68 -0.26
C ASN A 237 -5.50 18.96 0.02
N TYR A 238 -6.06 18.28 -0.99
CA TYR A 238 -7.18 17.39 -0.77
C TYR A 238 -7.08 16.14 -1.65
N GLY A 239 -7.77 15.07 -1.24
CA GLY A 239 -7.85 13.86 -2.05
C GLY A 239 -8.03 12.57 -1.27
N THR A 240 -7.92 11.45 -1.99
CA THR A 240 -8.15 10.12 -1.42
C THR A 240 -6.87 9.39 -1.02
N ARG A 241 -5.69 9.96 -1.31
CA ARG A 241 -4.41 9.30 -1.07
C ARG A 241 -3.79 9.75 0.23
N ILE A 242 -3.79 8.83 1.22
CA ILE A 242 -3.31 9.13 2.58
C ILE A 242 -1.85 9.62 2.61
N HIS A 243 -0.94 9.01 1.85
CA HIS A 243 0.47 9.41 1.88
C HIS A 243 0.71 10.77 1.22
N GLY A 244 -0.14 11.18 0.27
CA GLY A 244 -0.12 12.54 -0.24
C GLY A 244 -0.53 13.56 0.81
N ALA A 245 -1.58 13.26 1.57
CA ALA A 245 -1.99 14.10 2.69
C ALA A 245 -0.93 14.13 3.81
N VAL A 246 -0.33 12.98 4.16
CA VAL A 246 0.75 12.90 5.14
C VAL A 246 1.92 13.80 4.73
N GLY A 247 2.37 13.71 3.47
CA GLY A 247 3.45 14.56 2.95
C GLY A 247 3.13 16.05 3.05
N SER A 248 1.88 16.44 2.74
CA SER A 248 1.42 17.81 2.84
C SER A 248 1.32 18.28 4.30
N ILE A 249 0.74 17.48 5.19
CA ILE A 249 0.62 17.78 6.63
C ILE A 249 1.99 17.94 7.26
N LEU A 250 2.94 17.05 6.99
CA LEU A 250 4.31 17.15 7.49
C LEU A 250 5.08 18.37 6.94
N SER A 251 4.60 18.94 5.82
CA SER A 251 5.07 20.20 5.27
C SER A 251 4.32 21.43 5.85
N GLY A 252 3.39 21.21 6.78
CA GLY A 252 2.55 22.25 7.35
C GLY A 252 1.39 22.71 6.47
N VAL A 253 1.02 21.95 5.43
CA VAL A 253 -0.08 22.33 4.51
C VAL A 253 -1.43 21.85 5.06
N PRO A 254 -2.45 22.73 5.17
CA PRO A 254 -3.83 22.33 5.42
C PRO A 254 -4.25 21.24 4.46
N SER A 255 -4.75 20.10 5.00
CA SER A 255 -5.05 18.94 4.18
C SER A 255 -6.38 18.29 4.58
N PHE A 256 -7.21 17.93 3.57
CA PHE A 256 -8.49 17.28 3.76
C PHE A 256 -8.51 15.92 3.04
N LEU A 257 -8.89 14.86 3.76
CA LEU A 257 -8.96 13.51 3.21
C LEU A 257 -10.38 13.12 2.82
N PHE A 258 -10.47 12.33 1.76
CA PHE A 258 -11.69 11.63 1.35
C PHE A 258 -11.44 10.12 1.40
N PRO A 259 -11.53 9.47 2.59
CA PRO A 259 -11.27 8.05 2.72
C PRO A 259 -12.18 7.20 1.84
N THR A 260 -11.61 6.19 1.20
CA THR A 260 -12.31 5.22 0.36
C THR A 260 -12.45 3.85 1.02
N ASP A 261 -11.72 3.61 2.09
CA ASP A 261 -11.71 2.36 2.84
C ASP A 261 -11.39 2.57 4.33
N ALA A 262 -11.61 1.53 5.12
CA ALA A 262 -11.38 1.54 6.57
C ALA A 262 -9.94 1.92 6.96
N ARG A 263 -8.96 1.51 6.16
CA ARG A 263 -7.53 1.77 6.41
C ARG A 263 -7.19 3.26 6.37
N ILE A 264 -7.78 4.01 5.41
CA ILE A 264 -7.55 5.46 5.32
C ILE A 264 -8.33 6.16 6.43
N ARG A 265 -9.54 5.69 6.71
CA ARG A 265 -10.40 6.19 7.79
C ARG A 265 -9.72 6.10 9.15
N GLU A 266 -9.31 4.88 9.58
CA GLU A 266 -8.71 4.68 10.90
C GLU A 266 -7.44 5.52 11.12
N LEU A 267 -6.67 5.74 10.05
CA LEU A 267 -5.47 6.55 10.11
C LEU A 267 -5.80 8.04 10.20
N ALA A 268 -6.80 8.51 9.46
CA ALA A 268 -7.29 9.88 9.56
C ALA A 268 -7.84 10.17 10.96
N GLU A 269 -8.64 9.25 11.50
CA GLU A 269 -9.19 9.35 12.86
C GLU A 269 -8.09 9.37 13.93
N TYR A 270 -7.11 8.47 13.86
CA TYR A 270 -6.02 8.41 14.84
C TYR A 270 -5.16 9.69 14.84
N HIS A 271 -4.88 10.27 13.68
CA HIS A 271 -4.06 11.47 13.57
C HIS A 271 -4.88 12.78 13.53
N ASN A 272 -6.18 12.75 13.78
CA ASN A 272 -7.09 13.89 13.71
C ASN A 272 -7.04 14.63 12.36
N VAL A 273 -6.82 13.89 11.25
CA VAL A 273 -6.83 14.50 9.92
C VAL A 273 -8.27 14.77 9.49
N PRO A 274 -8.64 16.01 9.15
CA PRO A 274 -9.97 16.34 8.65
C PRO A 274 -10.36 15.48 7.46
N ASN A 275 -11.55 14.88 7.53
CA ASN A 275 -11.98 13.97 6.48
C ASN A 275 -13.50 13.85 6.37
N MET A 276 -13.97 13.36 5.21
CA MET A 276 -15.30 12.82 5.00
C MET A 276 -15.22 11.68 3.97
N PRO A 277 -16.11 10.66 4.04
CA PRO A 277 -16.06 9.55 3.08
C PRO A 277 -16.15 10.02 1.62
N ALA A 278 -15.32 9.45 0.75
CA ALA A 278 -15.39 9.77 -0.68
C ALA A 278 -16.76 9.41 -1.30
N SER A 279 -17.51 8.47 -0.70
CA SER A 279 -18.85 8.07 -1.12
C SER A 279 -19.92 9.11 -0.79
N GLU A 280 -19.68 10.02 0.16
CA GLU A 280 -20.60 11.07 0.56
C GLU A 280 -20.46 12.35 -0.29
N VAL A 281 -19.44 12.40 -1.15
CA VAL A 281 -19.29 13.51 -2.12
C VAL A 281 -20.43 13.43 -3.12
N ASP A 282 -21.11 14.55 -3.33
CA ASP A 282 -22.22 14.70 -4.28
C ASP A 282 -22.09 15.98 -5.12
N GLU A 283 -23.10 16.27 -5.95
CA GLU A 283 -23.14 17.45 -6.81
C GLU A 283 -23.17 18.78 -6.04
N ASN A 284 -23.67 18.77 -4.79
CA ASN A 284 -23.77 19.93 -3.91
C ASN A 284 -22.49 20.14 -3.08
N THR A 285 -21.58 19.16 -3.09
CA THR A 285 -20.33 19.26 -2.35
C THR A 285 -19.47 20.38 -2.93
N ASP A 286 -19.10 21.34 -2.07
CA ASP A 286 -18.30 22.51 -2.43
C ASP A 286 -16.97 22.50 -1.68
N ILE A 287 -15.86 22.55 -2.42
CA ILE A 287 -14.52 22.51 -1.85
C ILE A 287 -14.19 23.77 -1.04
N PHE A 288 -14.76 24.92 -1.42
CA PHE A 288 -14.58 26.17 -0.66
C PHE A 288 -15.30 26.11 0.69
N ASP A 289 -16.51 25.54 0.70
CA ASP A 289 -17.28 25.29 1.91
C ASP A 289 -16.55 24.33 2.87
N ILE A 290 -16.04 23.23 2.34
CA ILE A 290 -15.22 22.28 3.10
C ILE A 290 -14.01 22.99 3.71
N TYR A 291 -13.29 23.75 2.89
CA TYR A 291 -12.09 24.45 3.34
C TYR A 291 -12.41 25.49 4.43
N GLU A 292 -13.45 26.28 4.21
CA GLU A 292 -13.84 27.37 5.14
C GLU A 292 -14.30 26.82 6.50
N LYS A 293 -15.09 25.76 6.50
CA LYS A 293 -15.69 25.19 7.70
C LYS A 293 -14.73 24.30 8.49
N THR A 294 -13.63 23.85 7.89
CA THR A 294 -12.71 22.90 8.50
C THR A 294 -11.68 23.61 9.37
N ASP A 295 -11.47 23.09 10.58
CA ASP A 295 -10.32 23.40 11.41
C ASP A 295 -9.18 22.41 11.09
N PHE A 296 -8.15 22.88 10.39
CA PHE A 296 -6.99 22.07 10.05
C PHE A 296 -5.98 21.96 11.18
N SER A 297 -6.06 22.81 12.21
CA SER A 297 -5.15 22.79 13.36
C SER A 297 -5.36 21.58 14.26
N GLN A 298 -6.53 20.91 14.18
CA GLN A 298 -6.83 19.72 14.96
C GLN A 298 -5.83 18.57 14.75
N VAL A 299 -5.09 18.53 13.62
CA VAL A 299 -4.01 17.57 13.40
C VAL A 299 -2.87 17.76 14.40
N ASN A 300 -2.62 19.02 14.80
CA ASN A 300 -1.60 19.37 15.78
C ASN A 300 -1.97 18.87 17.18
N ASP A 301 -3.30 18.82 17.45
CA ASP A 301 -3.82 18.41 18.74
C ASP A 301 -3.50 16.94 19.05
N GLY A 302 -2.82 16.73 20.17
CA GLY A 302 -2.40 15.40 20.61
C GLY A 302 -1.29 14.76 19.76
N HIS A 303 -0.71 15.47 18.78
CA HIS A 303 0.41 14.93 17.99
C HIS A 303 1.61 14.60 18.88
N GLU A 304 2.00 15.48 19.77
CA GLU A 304 3.09 15.24 20.73
C GLU A 304 2.82 14.00 21.58
N GLN A 305 1.59 13.82 22.07
CA GLN A 305 1.21 12.64 22.85
C GLN A 305 1.31 11.36 22.00
N ARG A 306 0.81 11.37 20.77
CA ARG A 306 0.91 10.24 19.83
C ARG A 306 2.35 9.92 19.47
N PHE A 307 3.17 10.96 19.30
CA PHE A 307 4.59 10.78 19.06
C PHE A 307 5.31 10.09 20.22
N TRP A 308 5.10 10.52 21.46
CA TRP A 308 5.72 9.89 22.62
C TRP A 308 5.16 8.48 22.87
N HIS A 309 3.90 8.24 22.58
CA HIS A 309 3.33 6.90 22.58
C HIS A 309 4.02 5.97 21.56
N PHE A 310 4.31 6.46 20.35
CA PHE A 310 5.10 5.70 19.36
C PHE A 310 6.53 5.44 19.86
N VAL A 311 7.16 6.40 20.52
CA VAL A 311 8.49 6.21 21.15
C VAL A 311 8.44 5.17 22.26
N ASP A 312 7.39 5.16 23.10
CA ASP A 312 7.20 4.15 24.13
C ASP A 312 6.98 2.75 23.54
N PHE A 313 6.26 2.65 22.43
CA PHE A 313 6.16 1.40 21.64
C PHE A 313 7.53 0.90 21.16
N LEU A 314 8.38 1.77 20.63
CA LEU A 314 9.74 1.39 20.21
C LEU A 314 10.57 0.91 21.40
N ASN A 315 10.49 1.60 22.55
CA ASN A 315 11.17 1.21 23.79
C ASN A 315 10.71 -0.16 24.29
N ALA A 316 9.39 -0.40 24.31
CA ALA A 316 8.80 -1.67 24.76
C ALA A 316 9.28 -2.85 23.88
N ASN A 317 9.50 -2.60 22.60
CA ASN A 317 10.00 -3.58 21.63
C ASN A 317 11.55 -3.62 21.55
N GLY A 318 12.26 -2.88 22.41
CA GLY A 318 13.70 -2.89 22.48
C GLY A 318 14.42 -2.28 21.28
N LEU A 319 13.71 -1.53 20.41
CA LEU A 319 14.30 -0.93 19.21
C LEU A 319 15.03 0.37 19.58
N PRO A 320 16.35 0.48 19.36
CA PRO A 320 17.11 1.70 19.60
C PRO A 320 16.63 2.86 18.73
N HIS A 321 16.58 4.05 19.29
CA HIS A 321 16.17 5.26 18.57
C HIS A 321 16.82 6.52 19.16
N ILE A 322 16.80 7.63 18.41
CA ILE A 322 17.46 8.89 18.79
C ILE A 322 16.87 9.56 20.03
N TYR A 323 15.62 9.27 20.39
CA TYR A 323 14.91 9.87 21.52
C TYR A 323 15.15 9.19 22.87
N GLN A 324 16.02 8.15 22.94
CA GLN A 324 16.50 7.58 24.19
C GLN A 324 17.31 8.59 25.01
N ASP A 325 18.07 9.46 24.32
CA ASP A 325 18.68 10.64 24.94
C ASP A 325 17.78 11.87 24.69
N LYS A 326 17.01 12.24 25.71
CA LYS A 326 16.11 13.41 25.67
C LYS A 326 16.83 14.75 25.50
N ASN A 327 18.14 14.80 25.72
CA ASN A 327 18.96 16.02 25.56
C ASN A 327 19.57 16.13 24.16
N ARG A 328 19.33 15.13 23.29
CA ARG A 328 19.85 15.15 21.94
C ARG A 328 19.15 16.23 21.11
N THR A 329 19.91 17.20 20.64
CA THR A 329 19.45 18.31 19.82
C THR A 329 19.79 18.17 18.34
N VAL A 330 20.66 17.22 18.00
CA VAL A 330 21.13 16.98 16.64
C VAL A 330 20.80 15.56 16.23
N VAL A 331 20.14 15.41 15.10
CA VAL A 331 19.89 14.14 14.44
C VAL A 331 20.95 13.94 13.34
N PRO A 332 21.91 13.04 13.49
CA PRO A 332 23.02 12.92 12.56
C PRO A 332 22.61 12.57 11.13
N PHE A 333 21.51 11.84 10.97
CA PHE A 333 20.95 11.59 9.64
C PHE A 333 20.52 12.89 8.97
N ASP A 334 19.85 13.80 9.70
CA ASP A 334 19.41 15.08 9.17
C ASP A 334 20.62 15.95 8.77
N GLU A 335 21.71 15.89 9.54
CA GLU A 335 22.95 16.58 9.17
C GLU A 335 23.58 16.03 7.90
N LYS A 336 23.52 14.71 7.70
CA LYS A 336 24.02 14.07 6.47
C LYS A 336 23.23 14.50 5.24
N ILE A 337 21.90 14.58 5.34
CA ILE A 337 21.04 14.91 4.20
C ILE A 337 20.97 16.39 3.87
N LYS A 338 21.36 17.30 4.80
CA LYS A 338 21.34 18.75 4.56
C LYS A 338 22.14 19.20 3.32
N ASN A 339 23.20 18.48 2.99
CA ASN A 339 24.08 18.79 1.86
C ASN A 339 23.82 17.91 0.63
N ILE A 340 22.76 17.11 0.65
CA ILE A 340 22.37 16.30 -0.50
C ILE A 340 21.39 17.08 -1.34
N GLU A 341 21.73 17.30 -2.60
CA GLU A 341 20.79 17.83 -3.59
C GLU A 341 19.88 16.68 -4.04
N PHE A 342 18.59 16.78 -3.71
CA PHE A 342 17.61 15.80 -4.12
C PHE A 342 16.99 16.20 -5.45
N GLU A 343 16.79 15.21 -6.31
CA GLU A 343 16.06 15.40 -7.57
C GLU A 343 14.66 15.96 -7.29
N GLY A 344 14.29 16.96 -8.06
CA GLY A 344 12.96 17.58 -7.99
C GLY A 344 11.84 16.64 -8.46
N PRO A 345 10.60 17.13 -8.54
CA PRO A 345 9.49 16.33 -9.04
C PRO A 345 9.70 15.96 -10.51
N ILE A 346 9.30 14.75 -10.87
CA ILE A 346 9.24 14.33 -12.27
C ILE A 346 8.09 15.07 -12.96
N HIS A 347 8.41 15.66 -14.11
CA HIS A 347 7.47 16.37 -14.98
C HIS A 347 6.95 15.46 -16.10
N SER A 348 5.83 15.85 -16.69
CA SER A 348 5.20 15.11 -17.78
C SER A 348 6.09 15.03 -19.03
N LEU A 349 5.97 13.92 -19.76
CA LEU A 349 6.54 13.72 -21.09
C LEU A 349 6.24 14.88 -22.05
N THR A 350 5.04 15.47 -21.93
CA THR A 350 4.57 16.56 -22.81
C THR A 350 5.34 17.87 -22.61
N THR A 351 6.08 18.02 -21.53
CA THR A 351 6.77 19.26 -21.12
C THR A 351 8.29 19.14 -21.15
N CYS A 352 8.82 17.96 -21.45
CA CYS A 352 10.27 17.78 -21.59
C CYS A 352 10.78 18.20 -22.98
N PRO A 353 12.10 18.48 -23.12
CA PRO A 353 12.70 18.79 -24.42
C PRO A 353 12.45 17.68 -25.47
N PRO A 354 12.33 18.01 -26.78
CA PRO A 354 11.99 17.04 -27.81
C PRO A 354 12.92 15.81 -27.87
N ASN A 355 14.22 15.98 -27.68
CA ASN A 355 15.17 14.86 -27.67
C ASN A 355 14.91 13.91 -26.51
N GLU A 356 14.69 14.45 -25.33
CA GLU A 356 14.33 13.67 -24.13
C GLU A 356 12.99 12.95 -24.31
N MET A 357 12.00 13.63 -24.94
CA MET A 357 10.71 13.02 -25.25
C MET A 357 10.88 11.77 -26.12
N ILE A 358 11.71 11.85 -27.17
CA ILE A 358 12.00 10.72 -28.06
C ILE A 358 12.65 9.56 -27.28
N GLU A 359 13.61 9.85 -26.42
CA GLU A 359 14.31 8.85 -25.61
C GLU A 359 13.35 8.16 -24.62
N ARG A 360 12.51 8.94 -23.92
CA ARG A 360 11.51 8.40 -23.01
C ARG A 360 10.48 7.51 -23.71
N ILE A 361 9.99 7.92 -24.89
CA ILE A 361 9.06 7.10 -25.70
C ILE A 361 9.74 5.82 -26.18
N ALA A 362 10.98 5.90 -26.65
CA ALA A 362 11.74 4.72 -27.10
C ALA A 362 11.93 3.72 -25.97
N PHE A 363 12.29 4.20 -24.78
CA PHE A 363 12.42 3.37 -23.58
C PHE A 363 11.08 2.74 -23.17
N GLY A 364 10.00 3.51 -23.20
CA GLY A 364 8.64 3.01 -22.91
C GLY A 364 8.21 1.88 -23.84
N ASN A 365 8.49 2.02 -25.15
CA ASN A 365 8.21 0.98 -26.15
C ASN A 365 9.05 -0.29 -25.89
N GLU A 366 10.33 -0.14 -25.56
CA GLU A 366 11.18 -1.29 -25.22
C GLU A 366 10.68 -2.03 -23.98
N LEU A 367 10.24 -1.29 -22.94
CA LEU A 367 9.67 -1.86 -21.74
C LEU A 367 8.39 -2.66 -22.05
N LEU A 368 7.46 -2.09 -22.82
CA LEU A 368 6.23 -2.76 -23.24
C LEU A 368 6.51 -4.03 -24.04
N MET A 369 7.48 -4.00 -24.96
CA MET A 369 7.88 -5.18 -25.73
C MET A 369 8.41 -6.30 -24.81
N LYS A 370 9.22 -5.96 -23.80
CA LYS A 370 9.74 -6.93 -22.82
C LYS A 370 8.61 -7.54 -21.99
N GLU A 371 7.67 -6.72 -21.54
CA GLU A 371 6.51 -7.17 -20.76
C GLU A 371 5.60 -8.08 -21.59
N GLN A 372 5.29 -7.71 -22.82
CA GLN A 372 4.51 -8.53 -23.76
C GLN A 372 5.17 -9.88 -24.00
N LYS A 373 6.48 -9.89 -24.27
CA LYS A 373 7.21 -11.15 -24.45
C LYS A 373 7.10 -12.03 -23.22
N LYS A 374 7.34 -11.48 -22.02
CA LYS A 374 7.22 -12.23 -20.77
C LYS A 374 5.82 -12.81 -20.57
N ALA A 375 4.76 -12.02 -20.85
CA ALA A 375 3.38 -12.48 -20.75
C ALA A 375 3.08 -13.63 -21.71
N VAL A 376 3.58 -13.56 -22.97
CA VAL A 376 3.45 -14.62 -23.97
C VAL A 376 4.17 -15.89 -23.51
N ASP A 377 5.36 -15.76 -22.96
CA ASP A 377 6.16 -16.90 -22.49
C ASP A 377 5.42 -17.59 -21.33
N THR A 378 4.91 -16.85 -20.34
CA THR A 378 4.10 -17.38 -19.23
C THR A 378 2.85 -18.11 -19.75
N LEU A 379 2.09 -17.49 -20.66
CA LEU A 379 0.90 -18.12 -21.27
C LEU A 379 1.24 -19.42 -22.03
N ASN A 380 2.40 -19.51 -22.64
CA ASN A 380 2.84 -20.73 -23.31
C ASN A 380 3.20 -21.83 -22.32
N GLU A 381 3.78 -21.49 -21.16
CA GLU A 381 4.05 -22.43 -20.06
C GLU A 381 2.76 -22.96 -19.48
N ASP A 382 1.82 -22.10 -19.08
CA ASP A 382 0.50 -22.47 -18.56
C ASP A 382 -0.25 -23.38 -19.55
N LYS A 383 -0.22 -23.04 -20.84
CA LYS A 383 -0.83 -23.84 -21.89
C LYS A 383 -0.20 -25.24 -22.01
N LYS A 384 1.09 -25.37 -21.77
CA LYS A 384 1.81 -26.65 -21.77
C LYS A 384 1.39 -27.49 -20.56
N GLU A 385 1.29 -26.89 -19.38
CA GLU A 385 0.84 -27.56 -18.16
C GLU A 385 -0.61 -28.04 -18.29
N LEU A 386 -1.52 -27.17 -18.72
CA LEU A 386 -2.93 -27.53 -18.95
C LEU A 386 -3.07 -28.66 -19.96
N LYS A 387 -2.26 -28.68 -21.03
CA LYS A 387 -2.28 -29.80 -21.99
C LYS A 387 -1.82 -31.11 -21.35
N ALA A 388 -0.85 -31.10 -20.45
CA ALA A 388 -0.37 -32.25 -19.72
C ALA A 388 -1.47 -32.80 -18.77
N GLU A 389 -2.12 -31.90 -18.05
CA GLU A 389 -3.24 -32.21 -17.15
C GLU A 389 -4.43 -32.86 -17.92
N ILE A 390 -4.85 -32.23 -19.03
CA ILE A 390 -5.91 -32.76 -19.90
C ILE A 390 -5.54 -34.16 -20.39
N LYS A 391 -4.29 -34.42 -20.75
CA LYS A 391 -3.82 -35.74 -21.17
C LYS A 391 -3.92 -36.75 -20.02
N GLY A 392 -3.57 -36.33 -18.79
CA GLY A 392 -3.73 -37.14 -17.58
C GLY A 392 -5.17 -37.52 -17.32
N LEU A 393 -6.06 -36.52 -17.27
CA LEU A 393 -7.51 -36.72 -17.06
C LEU A 393 -8.15 -37.60 -18.12
N LYS A 394 -7.78 -37.44 -19.40
CA LYS A 394 -8.23 -38.34 -20.48
C LYS A 394 -7.77 -39.80 -20.28
N SER A 395 -6.56 -39.99 -19.74
CA SER A 395 -6.07 -41.34 -19.43
C SER A 395 -6.86 -42.00 -18.29
N GLU A 396 -7.13 -41.22 -17.23
CA GLU A 396 -7.97 -41.67 -16.10
C GLU A 396 -9.40 -41.98 -16.54
N GLN A 397 -10.00 -41.12 -17.32
CA GLN A 397 -11.34 -41.33 -17.90
C GLN A 397 -11.40 -42.66 -18.70
N ARG A 398 -10.35 -42.93 -19.52
CA ARG A 398 -10.27 -44.21 -20.25
C ARG A 398 -10.19 -45.42 -19.31
N LYS A 399 -9.44 -45.33 -18.20
CA LYS A 399 -9.34 -46.38 -17.18
C LYS A 399 -10.68 -46.58 -16.49
N LEU A 400 -11.37 -45.51 -16.11
CA LEU A 400 -12.70 -45.58 -15.51
C LEU A 400 -13.73 -46.20 -16.46
N ASN A 401 -13.77 -45.78 -17.71
CA ASN A 401 -14.66 -46.35 -18.72
C ASN A 401 -14.40 -47.85 -18.96
N LYS A 402 -13.13 -48.27 -18.99
CA LYS A 402 -12.80 -49.73 -19.06
C LYS A 402 -13.32 -50.48 -17.85
N ARG A 403 -13.23 -49.92 -16.64
CA ARG A 403 -13.76 -50.53 -15.42
C ARG A 403 -15.27 -50.57 -15.44
N LEU A 404 -15.94 -49.51 -15.88
CA LEU A 404 -17.39 -49.46 -16.01
C LEU A 404 -17.89 -50.51 -16.97
N ASN A 405 -17.33 -50.58 -18.20
CA ASN A 405 -17.67 -51.60 -19.19
C ASN A 405 -17.43 -53.02 -18.70
N TRP A 406 -16.40 -53.23 -17.85
CA TRP A 406 -16.18 -54.54 -17.24
C TRP A 406 -17.28 -54.89 -16.23
N TYR A 407 -17.76 -53.92 -15.43
CA TYR A 407 -18.88 -54.13 -14.50
C TYR A 407 -20.18 -54.40 -15.23
N ASP A 408 -20.48 -53.68 -16.30
CA ASP A 408 -21.71 -53.82 -17.08
C ASP A 408 -21.78 -55.18 -17.82
N ASN A 409 -20.62 -55.69 -18.24
CA ASN A 409 -20.54 -56.93 -19.00
C ASN A 409 -20.19 -58.17 -18.14
N SER A 410 -20.03 -58.01 -16.81
CA SER A 410 -19.65 -59.13 -15.93
C SER A 410 -20.86 -59.61 -15.13
N SER A 411 -21.07 -60.92 -15.07
CA SER A 411 -22.11 -61.51 -14.21
C SER A 411 -21.80 -61.22 -12.73
N ALA A 412 -22.83 -61.16 -11.90
CA ALA A 412 -22.67 -60.86 -10.47
C ALA A 412 -21.66 -61.75 -9.73
N ALA A 413 -21.60 -63.02 -10.16
CA ALA A 413 -20.65 -64.02 -9.65
C ALA A 413 -19.18 -63.68 -9.98
N ARG A 414 -18.89 -63.18 -11.19
CA ARG A 414 -17.55 -62.75 -11.58
C ARG A 414 -17.12 -61.48 -10.81
N ILE A 415 -18.03 -60.54 -10.55
CA ILE A 415 -17.79 -59.34 -9.76
C ILE A 415 -17.44 -59.72 -8.32
N ALA A 416 -18.17 -60.63 -7.70
CA ALA A 416 -17.91 -61.15 -6.37
C ALA A 416 -16.54 -61.85 -6.27
N ALA A 417 -16.17 -62.69 -7.22
CA ALA A 417 -14.89 -63.41 -7.27
C ALA A 417 -13.68 -62.45 -7.42
N SER A 418 -13.82 -61.35 -8.19
CA SER A 418 -12.79 -60.34 -8.35
C SER A 418 -12.53 -59.53 -7.04
N ARG A 419 -13.60 -59.24 -6.29
CA ARG A 419 -13.50 -58.54 -4.98
C ARG A 419 -12.80 -59.43 -3.93
N VAL A 420 -12.99 -60.72 -3.95
CA VAL A 420 -12.29 -61.66 -3.05
C VAL A 420 -10.81 -61.72 -3.39
N LYS A 421 -10.42 -61.82 -4.68
CA LYS A 421 -9.01 -61.83 -5.08
C LYS A 421 -8.27 -60.52 -4.64
N HIS A 422 -8.89 -59.37 -4.68
CA HIS A 422 -8.27 -58.11 -4.24
C HIS A 422 -8.11 -57.98 -2.71
N LYS A 423 -8.89 -58.76 -1.93
CA LYS A 423 -8.74 -58.83 -0.47
C LYS A 423 -7.65 -59.82 0.01
N ILE A 424 -7.24 -60.74 -0.84
CA ILE A 424 -6.23 -61.78 -0.52
C ILE A 424 -4.79 -61.30 -0.89
N VAL A 425 -4.67 -60.24 -1.70
CA VAL A 425 -3.38 -59.69 -2.17
C VAL A 425 -3.01 -58.37 -1.44
N LYS A 426 -3.75 -58.00 -0.41
CA LYS A 426 -3.36 -56.97 0.58
C LYS A 426 -3.17 -57.71 1.91
#